data_dbd9355d72cd56676b4682cf73b6600e
#
_entry.id   dbd9355d72cd56676b4682cf73b6600e
#
_cell.length_a   1.000
_cell.length_b   1.000
_cell.length_c   1.000
_cell.angle_alpha   90.00
_cell.angle_beta   90.00
_cell.angle_gamma   90.00
#
_symmetry.space_group_name_H-M   'P 1'
#
loop_
_entity.id
_entity.type
_entity.pdbx_description
1 polymer ?
#
loop_
_entity_poly.entity_id
_entity_poly.type
_entity_poly.pdbx_seq_one_letter_code
_entity_poly.pdbx_strand_id
1 'polypeptide(L)'
;LTIGCTDSLNVAVFAPLYDRILNEQTKLDLNIESHHSSELYGLLGEHSIDIGFVYHKLHYKNIITEKIFEEKLYLIQSDQPVIPAPAIHTDELDPSLELFLSWDDNYQIWHDRWLSSASRPHIAADTITLLDRLWKKPGNWMVAPQSVILELSHYRPLFISELKNTPPNRVCYKIKHKYPK
;
A
#
# COMPACT_ATOMS: atom_id res chain seq x y z
N LEU A 1 -12.14 1.10 20.78
CA LEU A 1 -12.17 0.54 19.43
C LEU A 1 -10.75 0.29 18.94
N THR A 2 -10.44 -0.96 18.61
CA THR A 2 -9.13 -1.34 18.05
C THR A 2 -9.27 -1.65 16.56
N ILE A 3 -8.53 -0.90 15.73
CA ILE A 3 -8.52 -1.04 14.27
C ILE A 3 -7.17 -1.59 13.83
N GLY A 4 -7.17 -2.70 13.10
CA GLY A 4 -5.97 -3.27 12.47
C GLY A 4 -5.92 -2.97 10.97
N CYS A 5 -4.81 -2.44 10.47
CA CYS A 5 -4.59 -2.15 9.05
C CYS A 5 -3.17 -2.49 8.61
N THR A 6 -2.94 -2.50 7.32
CA THR A 6 -1.56 -2.43 6.80
C THR A 6 -1.02 -1.00 6.92
N ASP A 7 0.30 -0.85 7.04
CA ASP A 7 0.96 0.45 7.18
C ASP A 7 0.50 1.47 6.12
N SER A 8 0.50 1.08 4.85
CA SER A 8 0.11 1.97 3.76
C SER A 8 -1.35 2.43 3.83
N LEU A 9 -2.27 1.61 4.37
CA LEU A 9 -3.66 2.02 4.60
C LEU A 9 -3.77 3.03 5.73
N ASN A 10 -3.07 2.80 6.84
CA ASN A 10 -3.07 3.72 7.96
C ASN A 10 -2.57 5.10 7.53
N VAL A 11 -1.44 5.16 6.85
CA VAL A 11 -0.78 6.42 6.47
C VAL A 11 -1.51 7.12 5.32
N ALA A 12 -1.80 6.41 4.23
CA ALA A 12 -2.26 7.04 3.00
C ALA A 12 -3.79 7.13 2.84
N VAL A 13 -4.56 6.35 3.61
CA VAL A 13 -6.03 6.31 3.45
C VAL A 13 -6.76 6.70 4.71
N PHE A 14 -6.40 6.14 5.87
CA PHE A 14 -7.20 6.24 7.07
C PHE A 14 -6.77 7.34 8.04
N ALA A 15 -5.56 7.90 7.95
CA ALA A 15 -5.13 8.97 8.86
C ALA A 15 -6.11 10.15 8.90
N PRO A 16 -6.64 10.69 7.77
CA PRO A 16 -7.64 11.75 7.80
C PRO A 16 -8.99 11.30 8.41
N LEU A 17 -9.36 10.02 8.26
CA LEU A 17 -10.57 9.47 8.87
C LEU A 17 -10.43 9.35 10.38
N TYR A 18 -9.27 8.92 10.87
CA TYR A 18 -9.00 8.86 12.32
C TYR A 18 -9.07 10.23 12.97
N ASP A 19 -8.47 11.23 12.33
CA ASP A 19 -8.55 12.63 12.80
C ASP A 19 -10.00 13.10 12.90
N ARG A 20 -10.80 12.84 11.88
CA ARG A 20 -12.22 13.18 11.89
C ARG A 20 -13.00 12.45 12.99
N ILE A 21 -12.79 11.15 13.17
CA ILE A 21 -13.45 10.36 14.22
C ILE A 21 -13.11 10.93 15.60
N LEU A 22 -11.84 11.25 15.86
CA LEU A 22 -11.40 11.78 17.14
C LEU A 22 -11.97 13.17 17.42
N ASN A 23 -12.14 14.00 16.39
CA ASN A 23 -12.73 15.32 16.51
C ASN A 23 -14.26 15.28 16.74
N GLU A 24 -14.96 14.31 16.14
CA GLU A 24 -16.41 14.17 16.25
C GLU A 24 -16.84 13.36 17.49
N GLN A 25 -16.01 12.45 17.96
CA GLN A 25 -16.29 11.47 19.03
C GLN A 25 -15.34 11.59 20.20
N THR A 26 -15.50 12.61 21.01
CA THR A 26 -14.59 12.95 22.14
C THR A 26 -14.52 11.89 23.26
N LYS A 27 -15.38 10.89 23.26
CA LYS A 27 -15.41 9.79 24.26
C LYS A 27 -14.93 8.44 23.70
N LEU A 28 -14.41 8.42 22.49
CA LEU A 28 -13.96 7.19 21.86
C LEU A 28 -12.44 7.00 22.07
N ASP A 29 -12.05 5.96 22.77
CA ASP A 29 -10.66 5.50 22.79
C ASP A 29 -10.39 4.70 21.51
N LEU A 30 -9.45 5.16 20.70
CA LEU A 30 -9.06 4.55 19.44
C LEU A 30 -7.65 3.98 19.55
N ASN A 31 -7.53 2.67 19.37
CA ASN A 31 -6.27 1.97 19.22
C ASN A 31 -6.07 1.57 17.75
N ILE A 32 -4.94 1.93 17.15
CA ILE A 32 -4.62 1.68 15.73
C ILE A 32 -3.36 0.84 15.66
N GLU A 33 -3.46 -0.32 15.02
CA GLU A 33 -2.37 -1.27 14.90
C GLU A 33 -2.02 -1.52 13.44
N SER A 34 -0.70 -1.58 13.15
CA SER A 34 -0.20 -1.91 11.82
C SER A 34 0.35 -3.33 11.80
N HIS A 35 -0.22 -4.17 10.92
CA HIS A 35 0.16 -5.56 10.73
C HIS A 35 0.06 -5.95 9.26
N HIS A 36 0.66 -7.07 8.88
CA HIS A 36 0.44 -7.65 7.57
C HIS A 36 -0.99 -8.22 7.43
N SER A 37 -1.53 -8.20 6.21
CA SER A 37 -2.92 -8.64 5.96
C SER A 37 -3.24 -10.03 6.49
N SER A 38 -2.31 -10.98 6.42
CA SER A 38 -2.50 -12.35 6.92
C SER A 38 -2.62 -12.42 8.44
N GLU A 39 -1.86 -11.60 9.18
CA GLU A 39 -1.87 -11.55 10.64
C GLU A 39 -3.19 -10.98 11.18
N LEU A 40 -3.74 -9.99 10.47
CA LEU A 40 -4.99 -9.32 10.86
C LEU A 40 -6.18 -10.28 10.95
N TYR A 41 -6.23 -11.33 10.13
CA TYR A 41 -7.26 -12.36 10.23
C TYR A 41 -7.16 -13.14 11.55
N GLY A 42 -5.95 -13.47 11.99
CA GLY A 42 -5.71 -14.14 13.29
C GLY A 42 -6.13 -13.24 14.45
N LEU A 43 -5.64 -12.00 14.49
CA LEU A 43 -5.96 -11.01 15.52
C LEU A 43 -7.46 -10.75 15.64
N LEU A 44 -8.14 -10.67 14.49
CA LEU A 44 -9.60 -10.51 14.47
C LEU A 44 -10.31 -11.78 14.97
N GLY A 45 -9.84 -12.97 14.60
CA GLY A 45 -10.37 -14.26 15.08
C GLY A 45 -10.24 -14.44 16.58
N GLU A 46 -9.18 -13.92 17.18
CA GLU A 46 -8.91 -13.92 18.62
C GLU A 46 -9.58 -12.75 19.35
N HIS A 47 -10.27 -11.86 18.63
CA HIS A 47 -10.85 -10.62 19.16
C HIS A 47 -9.83 -9.65 19.77
N SER A 48 -8.58 -9.67 19.31
CA SER A 48 -7.55 -8.71 19.67
C SER A 48 -7.77 -7.36 18.97
N ILE A 49 -8.38 -7.38 17.79
CA ILE A 49 -8.88 -6.19 17.08
C ILE A 49 -10.39 -6.31 16.84
N ASP A 50 -11.09 -5.18 16.74
CA ASP A 50 -12.54 -5.12 16.50
C ASP A 50 -12.88 -5.15 15.00
N ILE A 51 -12.04 -4.53 14.18
CA ILE A 51 -12.19 -4.41 12.74
C ILE A 51 -10.82 -4.38 12.07
N GLY A 52 -10.72 -4.98 10.89
CA GLY A 52 -9.49 -4.95 10.11
C GLY A 52 -9.69 -4.46 8.68
N PHE A 53 -8.62 -3.92 8.09
CA PHE A 53 -8.58 -3.54 6.68
C PHE A 53 -7.34 -4.16 6.03
N VAL A 54 -7.56 -4.93 4.98
CA VAL A 54 -6.55 -5.80 4.37
C VAL A 54 -6.56 -5.69 2.85
N TYR A 55 -5.45 -6.03 2.22
CA TYR A 55 -5.35 -6.14 0.77
C TYR A 55 -5.33 -7.59 0.27
N HIS A 56 -5.37 -8.56 1.19
CA HIS A 56 -5.41 -9.97 0.85
C HIS A 56 -6.72 -10.59 1.36
N LYS A 57 -7.52 -11.12 0.42
CA LYS A 57 -8.77 -11.81 0.79
C LYS A 57 -8.47 -13.26 1.13
N LEU A 58 -8.57 -13.59 2.43
CA LEU A 58 -8.50 -14.97 2.92
C LEU A 58 -9.88 -15.50 3.30
N HIS A 59 -10.04 -16.80 3.16
CA HIS A 59 -11.18 -17.49 3.77
C HIS A 59 -10.82 -17.87 5.21
N TYR A 60 -11.48 -17.23 6.18
CA TYR A 60 -11.20 -17.45 7.59
C TYR A 60 -12.51 -17.70 8.35
N LYS A 61 -12.50 -18.68 9.26
CA LYS A 61 -13.71 -19.08 10.01
C LYS A 61 -14.26 -17.89 10.80
N ASN A 62 -15.57 -17.67 10.72
CA ASN A 62 -16.29 -16.61 11.43
C ASN A 62 -15.86 -15.17 11.08
N ILE A 63 -15.14 -14.96 10.00
CA ILE A 63 -14.80 -13.62 9.51
C ILE A 63 -15.55 -13.33 8.23
N ILE A 64 -16.17 -12.14 8.19
CA ILE A 64 -16.82 -11.59 7.00
C ILE A 64 -15.83 -10.64 6.34
N THR A 65 -15.64 -10.82 5.03
CA THR A 65 -14.76 -9.99 4.20
C THR A 65 -15.58 -9.26 3.15
N GLU A 66 -15.55 -7.93 3.18
CA GLU A 66 -16.31 -7.04 2.29
C GLU A 66 -15.34 -6.16 1.49
N LYS A 67 -15.49 -6.11 0.15
CA LYS A 67 -14.73 -5.19 -0.69
C LYS A 67 -15.13 -3.74 -0.37
N ILE A 68 -14.14 -2.87 -0.15
CA ILE A 68 -14.36 -1.44 0.15
C ILE A 68 -14.05 -0.59 -1.07
N PHE A 69 -12.85 -0.70 -1.61
CA PHE A 69 -12.43 0.02 -2.80
C PHE A 69 -11.35 -0.74 -3.58
N GLU A 70 -11.04 -0.23 -4.72
CA GLU A 70 -10.01 -0.72 -5.62
C GLU A 70 -9.26 0.47 -6.19
N GLU A 71 -7.94 0.34 -6.34
CA GLU A 71 -7.09 1.40 -6.86
C GLU A 71 -6.09 0.89 -7.89
N LYS A 72 -5.71 1.76 -8.81
CA LYS A 72 -4.66 1.52 -9.80
C LYS A 72 -3.28 1.79 -9.20
N LEU A 73 -2.27 1.18 -9.80
CA LEU A 73 -0.87 1.47 -9.53
C LEU A 73 -0.25 2.20 -10.73
N TYR A 74 0.68 3.10 -10.42
CA TYR A 74 1.40 3.90 -11.39
C TYR A 74 2.89 3.89 -11.07
N LEU A 75 3.70 4.16 -12.09
CA LEU A 75 5.11 4.47 -11.90
C LEU A 75 5.25 5.89 -11.39
N ILE A 76 6.03 6.10 -10.36
CA ILE A 76 6.42 7.42 -9.88
C ILE A 76 7.93 7.59 -9.88
N GLN A 77 8.36 8.77 -10.29
CA GLN A 77 9.75 9.24 -10.28
C GLN A 77 9.79 10.59 -9.54
N SER A 78 10.98 11.10 -9.24
CA SER A 78 11.12 12.48 -8.76
C SER A 78 10.62 13.49 -9.82
N ASP A 79 10.52 14.74 -9.44
CA ASP A 79 10.17 15.87 -10.33
C ASP A 79 11.09 16.05 -11.55
N GLN A 80 12.29 15.46 -11.49
CA GLN A 80 13.22 15.36 -12.62
C GLN A 80 13.38 13.89 -13.02
N PRO A 81 12.41 13.34 -13.77
CA PRO A 81 12.40 11.94 -14.13
C PRO A 81 13.51 11.63 -15.16
N VAL A 82 14.10 10.44 -15.04
CA VAL A 82 15.05 9.94 -16.06
C VAL A 82 14.32 9.69 -17.38
N ILE A 83 13.08 9.21 -17.30
CA ILE A 83 12.22 8.98 -18.49
C ILE A 83 10.96 9.82 -18.34
N PRO A 84 10.91 11.04 -18.91
CA PRO A 84 9.74 11.93 -18.82
C PRO A 84 8.67 11.58 -19.85
N ALA A 85 8.07 10.39 -19.74
CA ALA A 85 7.03 9.92 -20.65
C ALA A 85 5.73 9.63 -19.90
N PRO A 86 4.54 9.89 -20.51
CA PRO A 86 3.25 9.62 -19.88
C PRO A 86 2.97 8.12 -19.70
N ALA A 87 3.58 7.26 -20.52
CA ALA A 87 3.49 5.81 -20.45
C ALA A 87 4.84 5.17 -20.76
N ILE A 88 5.29 4.26 -19.89
CA ILE A 88 6.61 3.64 -19.91
C ILE A 88 6.45 2.11 -19.89
N HIS A 89 7.30 1.40 -20.64
CA HIS A 89 7.42 -0.06 -20.51
C HIS A 89 8.43 -0.40 -19.42
N THR A 90 8.21 -1.47 -18.66
CA THR A 90 9.12 -1.88 -17.57
C THR A 90 10.55 -2.13 -18.03
N ASP A 91 10.76 -2.56 -19.28
CA ASP A 91 12.08 -2.79 -19.86
C ASP A 91 12.91 -1.50 -20.04
N GLU A 92 12.25 -0.34 -19.97
CA GLU A 92 12.91 0.98 -20.06
C GLU A 92 13.45 1.45 -18.70
N LEU A 93 13.08 0.76 -17.59
CA LEU A 93 13.48 1.11 -16.24
C LEU A 93 14.80 0.45 -15.85
N ASP A 94 15.63 1.17 -15.10
CA ASP A 94 16.81 0.61 -14.45
C ASP A 94 16.44 0.00 -13.09
N PRO A 95 16.45 -1.34 -12.96
CA PRO A 95 16.05 -2.00 -11.70
C PRO A 95 16.96 -1.62 -10.52
N SER A 96 18.23 -1.22 -10.79
CA SER A 96 19.15 -0.81 -9.75
C SER A 96 18.75 0.50 -9.04
N LEU A 97 17.77 1.22 -9.57
CA LEU A 97 17.22 2.47 -9.01
C LEU A 97 15.84 2.27 -8.36
N GLU A 98 15.32 1.06 -8.37
CA GLU A 98 14.01 0.74 -7.81
C GLU A 98 13.98 0.89 -6.30
N LEU A 99 12.89 1.50 -5.82
CA LEU A 99 12.44 1.45 -4.43
C LEU A 99 11.24 0.50 -4.39
N PHE A 100 11.45 -0.68 -3.84
CA PHE A 100 10.47 -1.76 -3.89
C PHE A 100 9.73 -1.94 -2.58
N LEU A 101 8.40 -2.05 -2.68
CA LEU A 101 7.51 -2.53 -1.64
C LEU A 101 6.52 -3.51 -2.27
N SER A 102 6.39 -4.69 -1.68
CA SER A 102 5.39 -5.66 -2.12
C SER A 102 4.00 -5.23 -1.62
N TRP A 103 3.17 -4.72 -2.52
CA TRP A 103 1.85 -4.18 -2.18
C TRP A 103 0.84 -5.28 -1.82
N ASP A 104 0.85 -6.38 -2.56
CA ASP A 104 0.09 -7.61 -2.36
C ASP A 104 0.65 -8.74 -3.22
N ASP A 105 0.09 -9.95 -3.09
CA ASP A 105 0.58 -11.14 -3.81
C ASP A 105 0.42 -11.00 -5.34
N ASN A 106 -0.65 -10.37 -5.81
CA ASN A 106 -0.85 -10.18 -7.26
C ASN A 106 0.16 -9.19 -7.83
N TYR A 107 0.48 -8.13 -7.10
CA TYR A 107 1.55 -7.21 -7.46
C TYR A 107 2.91 -7.91 -7.46
N GLN A 108 3.20 -8.75 -6.46
CA GLN A 108 4.45 -9.50 -6.40
C GLN A 108 4.63 -10.41 -7.62
N ILE A 109 3.58 -11.16 -8.01
CA ILE A 109 3.60 -12.03 -9.20
C ILE A 109 3.85 -11.20 -10.47
N TRP A 110 3.18 -10.05 -10.59
CA TRP A 110 3.38 -9.13 -11.71
C TRP A 110 4.81 -8.57 -11.74
N HIS A 111 5.32 -8.13 -10.59
CA HIS A 111 6.68 -7.60 -10.44
C HIS A 111 7.73 -8.65 -10.82
N ASP A 112 7.61 -9.86 -10.30
CA ASP A 112 8.53 -10.96 -10.59
C ASP A 112 8.56 -11.32 -12.08
N ARG A 113 7.43 -11.18 -12.75
CA ARG A 113 7.33 -11.42 -14.19
C ARG A 113 8.00 -10.34 -15.04
N TRP A 114 7.88 -9.07 -14.65
CA TRP A 114 8.21 -7.96 -15.51
C TRP A 114 9.46 -7.17 -15.09
N LEU A 115 9.87 -7.22 -13.84
CA LEU A 115 10.93 -6.39 -13.27
C LEU A 115 12.08 -7.19 -12.64
N SER A 116 11.87 -8.40 -12.17
CA SER A 116 12.87 -9.13 -11.38
C SER A 116 13.89 -9.95 -12.18
N SER A 117 13.88 -9.88 -13.52
CA SER A 117 14.59 -10.87 -14.36
C SER A 117 16.12 -10.83 -14.30
N ALA A 118 16.76 -9.80 -13.79
CA ALA A 118 18.25 -9.70 -13.84
C ALA A 118 18.92 -8.98 -12.67
N SER A 119 18.24 -8.18 -11.89
CA SER A 119 18.84 -7.44 -10.77
C SER A 119 17.86 -7.28 -9.60
N ARG A 120 18.42 -7.19 -8.39
CA ARG A 120 17.63 -6.91 -7.21
C ARG A 120 17.24 -5.43 -7.18
N PRO A 121 16.08 -5.07 -6.60
CA PRO A 121 15.73 -3.68 -6.33
C PRO A 121 16.87 -2.98 -5.58
N HIS A 122 17.02 -1.68 -5.82
CA HIS A 122 18.02 -0.88 -5.09
C HIS A 122 17.78 -0.92 -3.58
N ILE A 123 16.53 -0.73 -3.20
CA ILE A 123 16.07 -0.81 -1.81
C ILE A 123 14.74 -1.56 -1.80
N ALA A 124 14.60 -2.53 -0.89
CA ALA A 124 13.34 -3.17 -0.58
C ALA A 124 13.01 -2.92 0.90
N ALA A 125 11.79 -2.49 1.17
CA ALA A 125 11.29 -2.28 2.54
C ALA A 125 9.82 -2.68 2.63
N ASP A 126 9.33 -2.86 3.83
CA ASP A 126 7.96 -3.29 4.14
C ASP A 126 7.03 -2.13 4.53
N THR A 127 7.58 -0.91 4.67
CA THR A 127 6.81 0.30 4.98
C THR A 127 7.09 1.42 3.98
N ILE A 128 6.04 2.17 3.63
CA ILE A 128 6.17 3.32 2.74
C ILE A 128 6.95 4.47 3.40
N THR A 129 6.78 4.64 4.70
CA THR A 129 7.48 5.67 5.46
C THR A 129 9.00 5.52 5.40
N LEU A 130 9.50 4.27 5.44
CA LEU A 130 10.93 4.00 5.32
C LEU A 130 11.42 4.27 3.89
N LEU A 131 10.70 3.79 2.88
CA LEU A 131 11.05 4.02 1.47
C LEU A 131 11.09 5.51 1.14
N ASP A 132 10.14 6.30 1.62
CA ASP A 132 10.11 7.75 1.43
C ASP A 132 11.38 8.41 1.98
N ARG A 133 11.82 8.02 3.16
CA ARG A 133 13.06 8.53 3.78
C ARG A 133 14.32 8.11 3.03
N LEU A 134 14.31 6.95 2.38
CA LEU A 134 15.44 6.40 1.63
C LEU A 134 15.46 6.85 0.16
N TRP A 135 14.43 7.53 -0.31
CA TRP A 135 14.36 8.09 -1.66
C TRP A 135 15.29 9.29 -1.82
N LYS A 136 16.56 9.03 -2.06
CA LYS A 136 17.64 10.05 -2.08
C LYS A 136 18.38 10.16 -3.41
N LYS A 137 18.41 9.08 -4.20
CA LYS A 137 19.17 9.08 -5.44
C LYS A 137 18.37 9.70 -6.58
N PRO A 138 18.98 10.57 -7.40
CA PRO A 138 18.40 10.95 -8.69
C PRO A 138 18.09 9.69 -9.51
N GLY A 139 16.93 9.68 -10.15
CA GLY A 139 16.49 8.53 -10.95
C GLY A 139 15.84 7.39 -10.17
N ASN A 140 15.80 7.43 -8.84
CA ASN A 140 14.96 6.47 -8.09
C ASN A 140 13.52 6.52 -8.59
N TRP A 141 12.93 5.35 -8.66
CA TRP A 141 11.55 5.16 -9.07
C TRP A 141 10.86 4.09 -8.20
N MET A 142 9.55 4.12 -8.20
CA MET A 142 8.68 3.18 -7.50
C MET A 142 7.40 2.97 -8.30
N VAL A 143 6.85 1.76 -8.24
CA VAL A 143 5.46 1.52 -8.63
C VAL A 143 4.61 1.58 -7.36
N ALA A 144 3.62 2.47 -7.34
CA ALA A 144 2.84 2.74 -6.14
C ALA A 144 1.33 2.84 -6.41
N PRO A 145 0.48 2.47 -5.44
CA PRO A 145 -0.96 2.69 -5.51
C PRO A 145 -1.31 4.18 -5.48
N GLN A 146 -2.43 4.52 -6.08
CA GLN A 146 -2.90 5.91 -6.20
C GLN A 146 -3.01 6.62 -4.84
N SER A 147 -3.47 5.95 -3.81
CA SER A 147 -3.57 6.52 -2.44
C SER A 147 -2.20 6.93 -1.89
N VAL A 148 -1.20 6.07 -2.08
CA VAL A 148 0.19 6.35 -1.65
C VAL A 148 0.79 7.50 -2.45
N ILE A 149 0.51 7.59 -3.74
CA ILE A 149 0.97 8.69 -4.59
C ILE A 149 0.39 10.02 -4.10
N LEU A 150 -0.90 10.07 -3.78
CA LEU A 150 -1.54 11.25 -3.23
C LEU A 150 -0.89 11.68 -1.91
N GLU A 151 -0.62 10.75 -1.01
CA GLU A 151 0.05 11.04 0.26
C GLU A 151 1.46 11.58 0.04
N LEU A 152 2.29 10.91 -0.76
CA LEU A 152 3.65 11.35 -1.05
C LEU A 152 3.70 12.71 -1.75
N SER A 153 2.69 13.04 -2.56
CA SER A 153 2.61 14.33 -3.26
C SER A 153 2.46 15.53 -2.33
N HIS A 154 2.05 15.32 -1.08
CA HIS A 154 2.03 16.38 -0.07
C HIS A 154 3.44 16.79 0.39
N TYR A 155 4.42 15.91 0.25
CA TYR A 155 5.78 16.10 0.79
C TYR A 155 6.85 16.28 -0.28
N ARG A 156 6.56 15.83 -1.52
CA ARG A 156 7.51 15.93 -2.63
C ARG A 156 6.82 16.04 -3.98
N PRO A 157 7.40 16.77 -4.92
CA PRO A 157 6.94 16.74 -6.31
C PRO A 157 7.26 15.38 -6.93
N LEU A 158 6.29 14.83 -7.67
CA LEU A 158 6.39 13.53 -8.32
C LEU A 158 6.05 13.66 -9.80
N PHE A 159 6.78 12.92 -10.64
CA PHE A 159 6.39 12.66 -12.01
C PHE A 159 5.70 11.28 -12.07
N ILE A 160 4.45 11.27 -12.57
CA ILE A 160 3.60 10.08 -12.58
C ILE A 160 3.45 9.61 -14.03
N SER A 161 3.71 8.32 -14.26
CA SER A 161 3.56 7.68 -15.56
C SER A 161 2.69 6.43 -15.45
N GLU A 162 1.96 6.10 -16.51
CA GLU A 162 1.35 4.79 -16.63
C GLU A 162 2.39 3.75 -17.04
N LEU A 163 2.17 2.49 -16.69
CA LEU A 163 2.96 1.36 -17.18
C LEU A 163 2.22 0.69 -18.33
N LYS A 164 2.90 0.51 -19.48
CA LYS A 164 2.32 -0.15 -20.67
C LYS A 164 1.96 -1.59 -20.38
N ASN A 165 2.76 -2.29 -19.58
CA ASN A 165 2.46 -3.59 -19.01
C ASN A 165 1.84 -3.41 -17.62
N THR A 166 0.60 -2.97 -17.59
CA THR A 166 -0.15 -2.53 -16.41
C THR A 166 -0.13 -3.55 -15.27
N PRO A 167 0.25 -3.13 -14.05
CA PRO A 167 0.11 -3.98 -12.87
C PRO A 167 -1.37 -4.20 -12.51
N PRO A 168 -1.70 -5.29 -11.79
CA PRO A 168 -3.05 -5.52 -11.31
C PRO A 168 -3.48 -4.42 -10.36
N ASN A 169 -4.79 -4.11 -10.35
CA ASN A 169 -5.34 -3.20 -9.37
C ASN A 169 -5.21 -3.79 -7.96
N ARG A 170 -5.04 -2.92 -6.98
CA ARG A 170 -5.01 -3.28 -5.56
C ARG A 170 -6.40 -3.15 -4.96
N VAL A 171 -6.89 -4.20 -4.29
CA VAL A 171 -8.25 -4.25 -3.74
C VAL A 171 -8.20 -4.25 -2.22
N CYS A 172 -8.85 -3.26 -1.60
CA CYS A 172 -8.98 -3.19 -0.15
C CYS A 172 -10.28 -3.88 0.31
N TYR A 173 -10.14 -4.66 1.36
CA TYR A 173 -11.24 -5.33 2.02
C TYR A 173 -11.32 -4.93 3.49
N LYS A 174 -12.55 -4.74 3.97
CA LYS A 174 -12.87 -4.69 5.39
C LYS A 174 -13.11 -6.11 5.88
N ILE A 175 -12.53 -6.45 7.02
CA ILE A 175 -12.76 -7.71 7.72
C ILE A 175 -13.35 -7.43 9.10
N LYS A 176 -14.38 -8.21 9.46
CA LYS A 176 -15.02 -8.13 10.77
C LYS A 176 -15.41 -9.51 11.26
N HIS A 177 -15.43 -9.70 12.56
CA HIS A 177 -15.92 -10.95 13.13
C HIS A 177 -17.44 -11.06 12.95
N LYS A 178 -17.94 -12.25 12.61
CA LYS A 178 -19.37 -12.50 12.43
C LYS A 178 -20.15 -12.30 13.74
N TYR A 179 -19.50 -12.56 14.85
CA TYR A 179 -20.04 -12.45 16.21
C TYR A 179 -19.13 -11.48 16.99
N PRO A 180 -19.37 -10.17 16.90
CA PRO A 180 -18.61 -9.19 17.68
C PRO A 180 -18.86 -9.39 19.19
N LYS A 181 -17.87 -9.07 20.01
CA LYS A 181 -18.04 -9.03 21.47
C LYS A 181 -18.72 -7.76 21.92
#